data_84283335b90cf513686863f1b40c098d
#
_entry.id   84283335b90cf513686863f1b40c098d
#
_cell.length_a   1.000
_cell.length_b   1.000
_cell.length_c   1.000
_cell.angle_alpha   90.00
_cell.angle_beta   90.00
_cell.angle_gamma   90.00
#
_symmetry.space_group_name_H-M   'P 1'
#
loop_
_entity.id
_entity.type
_entity.pdbx_description
1 polymer ?
#
loop_
_entity_poly.entity_id
_entity_poly.type
_entity_poly.pdbx_seq_one_letter_code
_entity_poly.pdbx_strand_id
1 'polypeptide(L)'
;MMNIILMGLPGAGKGTQAEQIKANYPIPHISTGDMFRAAIKNETPLGKEAKSYIDKGQLVPDSVTIGLVEERLNQEDAKEGFLLDGFPRTVEQAEALDQILAKTNRKIDKVLNIDVDPAILLPRLTGRRICKQCGNTYHLIFNPTKVEGVCDNDGGELYQRSDDNEETVGNRLEVNIKQTKPLLDFYSQKEGVVENVNGDQDIKVVFQDVQNI
;
A
#
# COMPACT_ATOMS: atom_id res chain seq x y z
N MET A 1 12.73 -16.20 6.11
CA MET A 1 12.17 -15.18 5.22
C MET A 1 10.94 -14.58 5.86
N MET A 2 10.56 -13.35 5.54
CA MET A 2 9.60 -12.57 6.32
C MET A 2 8.34 -12.28 5.52
N ASN A 3 7.19 -12.41 6.18
CA ASN A 3 5.88 -12.02 5.68
C ASN A 3 5.48 -10.71 6.37
N ILE A 4 5.57 -9.62 5.64
CA ILE A 4 5.40 -8.26 6.19
C ILE A 4 4.14 -7.63 5.62
N ILE A 5 3.41 -6.92 6.47
CA ILE A 5 2.31 -6.03 6.09
C ILE A 5 2.74 -4.59 6.32
N LEU A 6 2.57 -3.74 5.30
CA LEU A 6 2.62 -2.28 5.46
C LEU A 6 1.21 -1.74 5.72
N MET A 7 1.03 -1.16 6.88
CA MET A 7 -0.17 -0.44 7.28
C MET A 7 0.08 1.07 7.35
N GLY A 8 -0.98 1.81 7.36
CA GLY A 8 -0.99 3.26 7.41
C GLY A 8 -2.03 3.86 6.46
N LEU A 9 -2.42 5.09 6.71
CA LEU A 9 -3.40 5.80 5.91
C LEU A 9 -2.92 6.05 4.47
N PRO A 10 -3.82 6.28 3.51
CA PRO A 10 -3.42 6.77 2.18
C PRO A 10 -2.56 8.03 2.31
N GLY A 11 -1.44 8.08 1.60
CA GLY A 11 -0.49 9.22 1.70
C GLY A 11 0.57 9.11 2.80
N ALA A 12 0.52 8.11 3.68
CA ALA A 12 1.49 7.91 4.76
C ALA A 12 2.91 7.54 4.29
N GLY A 13 3.12 7.25 3.01
CA GLY A 13 4.45 6.91 2.48
C GLY A 13 4.72 5.40 2.32
N LYS A 14 3.70 4.54 2.49
CA LYS A 14 3.85 3.08 2.36
C LYS A 14 4.59 2.64 1.10
N GLY A 15 4.15 3.13 -0.08
CA GLY A 15 4.76 2.77 -1.36
C GLY A 15 6.23 3.18 -1.44
N THR A 16 6.60 4.34 -0.87
CA THR A 16 8.00 4.80 -0.81
C THR A 16 8.84 3.86 0.05
N GLN A 17 8.33 3.45 1.22
CA GLN A 17 9.02 2.51 2.08
C GLN A 17 9.05 1.09 1.48
N ALA A 18 7.99 0.68 0.78
CA ALA A 18 7.97 -0.59 0.07
C ALA A 18 9.09 -0.72 -0.98
N GLU A 19 9.36 0.34 -1.74
CA GLU A 19 10.48 0.35 -2.70
C GLU A 19 11.84 0.26 -2.00
N GLN A 20 12.01 0.89 -0.84
CA GLN A 20 13.23 0.77 -0.04
C GLN A 20 13.39 -0.65 0.52
N ILE A 21 12.32 -1.25 1.05
CA ILE A 21 12.34 -2.62 1.56
C ILE A 21 12.69 -3.59 0.43
N LYS A 22 12.01 -3.50 -0.71
CA LYS A 22 12.26 -4.33 -1.89
C LYS A 22 13.70 -4.23 -2.42
N ALA A 23 14.32 -3.06 -2.33
CA ALA A 23 15.70 -2.87 -2.75
C ALA A 23 16.71 -3.55 -1.80
N ASN A 24 16.34 -3.79 -0.55
CA ASN A 24 17.23 -4.33 0.47
C ASN A 24 16.92 -5.79 0.86
N TYR A 25 15.70 -6.27 0.58
CA TYR A 25 15.26 -7.61 0.94
C TYR A 25 14.70 -8.35 -0.28
N PRO A 26 15.06 -9.64 -0.50
CA PRO A 26 14.65 -10.41 -1.67
C PRO A 26 13.21 -10.96 -1.52
N ILE A 27 12.25 -10.09 -1.22
CA ILE A 27 10.83 -10.42 -1.11
C ILE A 27 10.00 -9.61 -2.10
N PRO A 28 8.97 -10.19 -2.74
CA PRO A 28 8.10 -9.45 -3.65
C PRO A 28 7.24 -8.43 -2.91
N HIS A 29 7.13 -7.24 -3.49
CA HIS A 29 6.15 -6.23 -3.08
C HIS A 29 4.82 -6.51 -3.77
N ILE A 30 3.79 -6.76 -2.99
CA ILE A 30 2.43 -7.08 -3.43
C ILE A 30 1.52 -5.93 -3.01
N SER A 31 1.21 -5.04 -3.94
CA SER A 31 0.32 -3.89 -3.74
C SER A 31 -1.05 -4.17 -4.38
N THR A 32 -2.09 -4.33 -3.57
CA THR A 32 -3.45 -4.52 -4.08
C THR A 32 -3.92 -3.32 -4.90
N GLY A 33 -3.52 -2.11 -4.52
CA GLY A 33 -3.82 -0.92 -5.29
C GLY A 33 -3.22 -0.94 -6.69
N ASP A 34 -1.98 -1.42 -6.84
CA ASP A 34 -1.32 -1.53 -8.15
C ASP A 34 -1.92 -2.68 -8.98
N MET A 35 -2.26 -3.79 -8.35
CA MET A 35 -2.94 -4.90 -9.02
C MET A 35 -4.30 -4.46 -9.60
N PHE A 36 -5.11 -3.74 -8.83
CA PHE A 36 -6.37 -3.19 -9.34
C PHE A 36 -6.15 -2.14 -10.44
N ARG A 37 -5.17 -1.25 -10.30
CA ARG A 37 -4.85 -0.26 -11.35
C ARG A 37 -4.38 -0.93 -12.64
N ALA A 38 -3.59 -2.00 -12.55
CA ALA A 38 -3.20 -2.78 -13.72
C ALA A 38 -4.43 -3.45 -14.38
N ALA A 39 -5.34 -4.02 -13.59
CA ALA A 39 -6.59 -4.60 -14.09
C ALA A 39 -7.49 -3.55 -14.77
N ILE A 40 -7.57 -2.33 -14.22
CA ILE A 40 -8.30 -1.19 -14.81
C ILE A 40 -7.68 -0.77 -16.15
N LYS A 41 -6.35 -0.62 -16.18
CA LYS A 41 -5.61 -0.24 -17.39
C LYS A 41 -5.80 -1.26 -18.51
N ASN A 42 -5.87 -2.55 -18.17
CA ASN A 42 -6.06 -3.65 -19.10
C ASN A 42 -7.56 -3.94 -19.40
N GLU A 43 -8.48 -3.11 -18.88
CA GLU A 43 -9.93 -3.22 -19.09
C GLU A 43 -10.53 -4.60 -18.77
N THR A 44 -9.91 -5.33 -17.83
CA THR A 44 -10.42 -6.65 -17.41
C THR A 44 -11.78 -6.52 -16.71
N PRO A 45 -12.61 -7.58 -16.63
CA PRO A 45 -13.83 -7.56 -15.83
C PRO A 45 -13.60 -7.12 -14.39
N LEU A 46 -12.56 -7.63 -13.75
CA LEU A 46 -12.12 -7.22 -12.41
C LEU A 46 -11.77 -5.72 -12.36
N GLY A 47 -11.05 -5.21 -13.36
CA GLY A 47 -10.69 -3.80 -13.45
C GLY A 47 -11.90 -2.88 -13.57
N LYS A 48 -12.89 -3.27 -14.37
CA LYS A 48 -14.14 -2.50 -14.52
C LYS A 48 -14.94 -2.45 -13.23
N GLU A 49 -15.03 -3.57 -12.51
CA GLU A 49 -15.67 -3.64 -11.21
C GLU A 49 -14.92 -2.78 -10.18
N ALA A 50 -13.61 -2.98 -10.01
CA ALA A 50 -12.79 -2.24 -9.05
C ALA A 50 -12.81 -0.73 -9.28
N LYS A 51 -12.83 -0.28 -10.55
CA LYS A 51 -12.89 1.14 -10.92
C LYS A 51 -14.08 1.85 -10.30
N SER A 52 -15.25 1.20 -10.26
CA SER A 52 -16.48 1.79 -9.72
C SER A 52 -16.40 2.16 -8.24
N TYR A 53 -15.53 1.48 -7.48
CA TYR A 53 -15.26 1.76 -6.07
C TYR A 53 -14.10 2.74 -5.90
N ILE A 54 -13.00 2.51 -6.61
CA ILE A 54 -11.76 3.31 -6.48
C ILE A 54 -11.99 4.78 -6.85
N ASP A 55 -12.72 5.04 -7.92
CA ASP A 55 -13.04 6.42 -8.36
C ASP A 55 -13.89 7.19 -7.33
N LYS A 56 -14.59 6.48 -6.45
CA LYS A 56 -15.37 7.05 -5.34
C LYS A 56 -14.59 7.09 -4.01
N GLY A 57 -13.33 6.66 -3.99
CA GLY A 57 -12.53 6.52 -2.78
C GLY A 57 -12.98 5.43 -1.82
N GLN A 58 -13.78 4.47 -2.31
CA GLN A 58 -14.29 3.34 -1.54
C GLN A 58 -13.35 2.13 -1.64
N LEU A 59 -13.52 1.19 -0.70
CA LEU A 59 -12.84 -0.11 -0.79
C LEU A 59 -13.56 -1.01 -1.82
N VAL A 60 -12.76 -1.77 -2.59
CA VAL A 60 -13.29 -2.88 -3.39
C VAL A 60 -13.80 -3.95 -2.43
N PRO A 61 -14.91 -4.67 -2.74
CA PRO A 61 -15.47 -5.68 -1.86
C PRO A 61 -14.43 -6.69 -1.36
N ASP A 62 -14.55 -7.08 -0.08
CA ASP A 62 -13.56 -7.94 0.60
C ASP A 62 -13.36 -9.26 -0.14
N SER A 63 -14.46 -9.91 -0.58
CA SER A 63 -14.38 -11.18 -1.31
C SER A 63 -13.56 -11.09 -2.60
N VAL A 64 -13.65 -9.98 -3.32
CA VAL A 64 -12.90 -9.74 -4.57
C VAL A 64 -11.42 -9.51 -4.24
N THR A 65 -11.14 -8.70 -3.21
CA THR A 65 -9.77 -8.38 -2.81
C THR A 65 -9.05 -9.60 -2.22
N ILE A 66 -9.74 -10.39 -1.39
CA ILE A 66 -9.22 -11.64 -0.80
C ILE A 66 -8.85 -12.63 -1.90
N GLY A 67 -9.73 -12.86 -2.88
CA GLY A 67 -9.46 -13.77 -3.98
C GLY A 67 -8.24 -13.35 -4.80
N LEU A 68 -8.10 -12.05 -5.10
CA LEU A 68 -6.95 -11.50 -5.80
C LEU A 68 -5.63 -11.72 -5.04
N VAL A 69 -5.64 -11.51 -3.73
CA VAL A 69 -4.46 -11.71 -2.89
C VAL A 69 -4.12 -13.18 -2.73
N GLU A 70 -5.11 -14.06 -2.53
CA GLU A 70 -4.88 -15.51 -2.44
C GLU A 70 -4.22 -16.04 -3.72
N GLU A 71 -4.70 -15.64 -4.90
CA GLU A 71 -4.08 -16.01 -6.17
C GLU A 71 -2.63 -15.54 -6.27
N ARG A 72 -2.34 -14.29 -5.85
CA ARG A 72 -1.00 -13.72 -5.88
C ARG A 72 -0.03 -14.40 -4.89
N LEU A 73 -0.49 -14.71 -3.69
CA LEU A 73 0.32 -15.38 -2.65
C LEU A 73 0.65 -16.84 -2.98
N ASN A 74 -0.04 -17.46 -3.93
CA ASN A 74 0.23 -18.81 -4.41
C ASN A 74 1.30 -18.85 -5.52
N GLN A 75 1.76 -17.70 -6.04
CA GLN A 75 2.85 -17.66 -7.01
C GLN A 75 4.19 -17.99 -6.35
N GLU A 76 5.10 -18.60 -7.14
CA GLU A 76 6.37 -19.13 -6.64
C GLU A 76 7.22 -18.09 -5.90
N ASP A 77 7.30 -16.86 -6.41
CA ASP A 77 8.09 -15.78 -5.82
C ASP A 77 7.59 -15.31 -4.45
N ALA A 78 6.32 -15.55 -4.13
CA ALA A 78 5.70 -15.15 -2.86
C ALA A 78 5.73 -16.26 -1.78
N LYS A 79 6.19 -17.48 -2.12
CA LYS A 79 6.22 -18.61 -1.18
C LYS A 79 7.25 -18.43 -0.07
N GLU A 80 8.36 -17.78 -0.38
CA GLU A 80 9.49 -17.60 0.53
C GLU A 80 9.41 -16.32 1.39
N GLY A 81 8.37 -15.54 1.23
CA GLY A 81 8.11 -14.29 1.94
C GLY A 81 7.50 -13.25 1.03
N PHE A 82 6.95 -12.20 1.60
CA PHE A 82 6.30 -11.12 0.85
C PHE A 82 6.17 -9.84 1.68
N LEU A 83 5.98 -8.75 0.96
CA LEU A 83 5.58 -7.45 1.50
C LEU A 83 4.21 -7.09 0.94
N LEU A 84 3.17 -7.12 1.78
CA LEU A 84 1.82 -6.70 1.43
C LEU A 84 1.64 -5.19 1.66
N ASP A 85 1.15 -4.47 0.65
CA ASP A 85 0.80 -3.05 0.72
C ASP A 85 -0.65 -2.85 0.29
N GLY A 86 -1.43 -2.21 1.17
CA GLY A 86 -2.84 -1.94 0.94
C GLY A 86 -3.77 -3.13 1.12
N PHE A 87 -3.29 -4.20 1.76
CA PHE A 87 -4.05 -5.37 2.23
C PHE A 87 -3.36 -5.95 3.47
N PRO A 88 -4.13 -6.37 4.50
CA PRO A 88 -5.57 -6.19 4.63
C PRO A 88 -5.95 -4.72 4.95
N ARG A 89 -7.21 -4.36 4.69
CA ARG A 89 -7.79 -3.07 5.06
C ARG A 89 -8.98 -3.20 6.00
N THR A 90 -9.51 -4.40 6.17
CA THR A 90 -10.60 -4.73 7.09
C THR A 90 -10.21 -5.92 7.96
N VAL A 91 -10.87 -6.09 9.10
CA VAL A 91 -10.65 -7.26 9.96
C VAL A 91 -11.01 -8.55 9.23
N GLU A 92 -12.08 -8.55 8.42
CA GLU A 92 -12.49 -9.68 7.60
C GLU A 92 -11.38 -10.10 6.61
N GLN A 93 -10.73 -9.15 5.97
CA GLN A 93 -9.57 -9.41 5.13
C GLN A 93 -8.39 -9.98 5.92
N ALA A 94 -8.16 -9.49 7.16
CA ALA A 94 -7.07 -9.99 8.02
C ALA A 94 -7.30 -11.43 8.47
N GLU A 95 -8.53 -11.77 8.86
CA GLU A 95 -8.92 -13.14 9.21
C GLU A 95 -8.75 -14.10 8.02
N ALA A 96 -9.18 -13.66 6.82
CA ALA A 96 -9.02 -14.45 5.60
C ALA A 96 -7.53 -14.64 5.26
N LEU A 97 -6.69 -13.62 5.43
CA LEU A 97 -5.24 -13.72 5.24
C LEU A 97 -4.61 -14.75 6.17
N ASP A 98 -4.97 -14.73 7.46
CA ASP A 98 -4.48 -15.72 8.41
C ASP A 98 -4.86 -17.17 7.99
N GLN A 99 -6.09 -17.37 7.50
CA GLN A 99 -6.53 -18.66 7.00
C GLN A 99 -5.77 -19.09 5.73
N ILE A 100 -5.52 -18.19 4.80
CA ILE A 100 -4.74 -18.46 3.58
C ILE A 100 -3.32 -18.89 3.95
N LEU A 101 -2.66 -18.17 4.85
CA LEU A 101 -1.30 -18.46 5.27
C LEU A 101 -1.20 -19.77 6.07
N ALA A 102 -2.19 -20.06 6.91
CA ALA A 102 -2.24 -21.30 7.68
C ALA A 102 -2.25 -22.55 6.80
N LYS A 103 -2.89 -22.51 5.61
CA LYS A 103 -2.89 -23.63 4.64
C LYS A 103 -1.47 -24.04 4.21
N THR A 104 -0.50 -23.15 4.32
CA THR A 104 0.90 -23.35 3.92
C THR A 104 1.89 -23.23 5.08
N ASN A 105 1.41 -23.35 6.33
CA ASN A 105 2.20 -23.18 7.57
C ASN A 105 2.96 -21.87 7.64
N ARG A 106 2.41 -20.80 7.06
CA ARG A 106 2.94 -19.45 7.13
C ARG A 106 2.15 -18.60 8.12
N LYS A 107 2.74 -17.53 8.56
CA LYS A 107 2.10 -16.51 9.40
C LYS A 107 2.62 -15.13 9.03
N ILE A 108 1.97 -14.08 9.51
CA ILE A 108 2.53 -12.72 9.45
C ILE A 108 3.59 -12.59 10.53
N ASP A 109 4.77 -12.15 10.14
CA ASP A 109 5.90 -11.93 11.05
C ASP A 109 5.91 -10.50 11.59
N LYS A 110 5.64 -9.52 10.73
CA LYS A 110 5.61 -8.09 11.12
C LYS A 110 4.49 -7.33 10.41
N VAL A 111 3.89 -6.41 11.15
CA VAL A 111 2.97 -5.38 10.66
C VAL A 111 3.60 -4.03 10.96
N LEU A 112 4.10 -3.37 9.92
CA LEU A 112 4.71 -2.05 10.01
C LEU A 112 3.64 -0.99 9.80
N ASN A 113 3.21 -0.35 10.87
CA ASN A 113 2.24 0.74 10.80
C ASN A 113 2.98 2.07 10.64
N ILE A 114 2.94 2.66 9.44
CA ILE A 114 3.48 4.00 9.19
C ILE A 114 2.42 5.01 9.64
N ASP A 115 2.65 5.56 10.82
CA ASP A 115 1.74 6.50 11.48
C ASP A 115 2.04 7.93 11.05
N VAL A 116 1.01 8.65 10.60
CA VAL A 116 1.10 10.03 10.09
C VAL A 116 -0.15 10.77 10.50
N ASP A 117 -0.01 12.03 10.92
CA ASP A 117 -1.14 12.91 11.23
C ASP A 117 -2.08 13.02 9.99
N PRO A 118 -3.36 12.65 10.12
CA PRO A 118 -4.33 12.78 9.03
C PRO A 118 -4.40 14.19 8.42
N ALA A 119 -4.12 15.23 9.19
CA ALA A 119 -4.18 16.62 8.74
C ALA A 119 -3.23 16.95 7.57
N ILE A 120 -2.10 16.23 7.47
CA ILE A 120 -1.11 16.47 6.40
C ILE A 120 -1.29 15.55 5.18
N LEU A 121 -2.22 14.60 5.23
CA LEU A 121 -2.36 13.59 4.17
C LEU A 121 -3.04 14.12 2.91
N LEU A 122 -3.97 15.08 3.03
CA LEU A 122 -4.63 15.68 1.88
C LEU A 122 -3.62 16.30 0.91
N PRO A 123 -2.75 17.23 1.32
CA PRO A 123 -1.73 17.79 0.42
C PRO A 123 -0.71 16.76 -0.07
N ARG A 124 -0.39 15.74 0.74
CA ARG A 124 0.49 14.64 0.31
C ARG A 124 -0.12 13.84 -0.84
N LEU A 125 -1.42 13.61 -0.83
CA LEU A 125 -2.09 12.83 -1.88
C LEU A 125 -2.35 13.67 -3.14
N THR A 126 -2.84 14.88 -3.01
CA THR A 126 -3.13 15.77 -4.16
C THR A 126 -1.87 16.21 -4.89
N GLY A 127 -0.75 16.35 -4.18
CA GLY A 127 0.57 16.66 -4.75
C GLY A 127 1.32 15.47 -5.34
N ARG A 128 0.83 14.24 -5.17
CA ARG A 128 1.49 13.03 -5.67
C ARG A 128 1.48 12.97 -7.19
N ARG A 129 2.60 12.49 -7.76
CA ARG A 129 2.76 12.20 -9.19
C ARG A 129 3.38 10.81 -9.36
N ILE A 130 2.96 10.10 -10.39
CA ILE A 130 3.43 8.74 -10.69
C ILE A 130 3.97 8.70 -12.10
N CYS A 131 5.11 8.03 -12.30
CA CYS A 131 5.61 7.78 -13.64
C CYS A 131 4.75 6.75 -14.37
N LYS A 132 4.35 7.05 -15.61
CA LYS A 132 3.55 6.14 -16.45
C LYS A 132 4.29 4.87 -16.84
N GLN A 133 5.62 4.90 -16.89
CA GLN A 133 6.47 3.80 -17.35
C GLN A 133 6.93 2.92 -16.18
N CYS A 134 7.70 3.45 -15.23
CA CYS A 134 8.29 2.66 -14.15
C CYS A 134 7.47 2.65 -12.85
N GLY A 135 6.42 3.45 -12.73
CA GLY A 135 5.61 3.52 -11.50
C GLY A 135 6.24 4.32 -10.36
N ASN A 136 7.44 4.89 -10.52
CA ASN A 136 8.08 5.70 -9.48
C ASN A 136 7.16 6.82 -9.00
N THR A 137 7.17 7.02 -7.68
CA THR A 137 6.36 8.03 -7.01
C THR A 137 7.17 9.29 -6.73
N TYR A 138 6.61 10.42 -7.14
CA TYR A 138 7.13 11.77 -6.88
C TYR A 138 6.08 12.61 -6.17
N HIS A 139 6.50 13.78 -5.70
CA HIS A 139 5.62 14.75 -5.09
C HIS A 139 6.04 16.16 -5.50
N LEU A 140 5.08 17.02 -5.82
CA LEU A 140 5.35 18.38 -6.32
C LEU A 140 6.25 19.21 -5.38
N ILE A 141 6.15 18.97 -4.06
CA ILE A 141 6.88 19.73 -3.02
C ILE A 141 7.92 18.86 -2.31
N PHE A 142 7.52 17.68 -1.81
CA PHE A 142 8.36 16.86 -0.90
C PHE A 142 9.38 15.97 -1.61
N ASN A 143 9.13 15.65 -2.88
CA ASN A 143 10.04 14.86 -3.72
C ASN A 143 9.85 15.25 -5.19
N PRO A 144 10.21 16.49 -5.57
CA PRO A 144 10.04 16.95 -6.95
C PRO A 144 11.05 16.29 -7.88
N THR A 145 10.68 16.17 -9.15
CA THR A 145 11.61 15.77 -10.21
C THR A 145 12.55 16.89 -10.59
N LYS A 146 13.72 16.57 -11.14
CA LYS A 146 14.70 17.53 -11.67
C LYS A 146 14.13 18.36 -12.82
N VAL A 147 13.31 17.71 -13.65
CA VAL A 147 12.58 18.37 -14.74
C VAL A 147 11.09 18.14 -14.49
N GLU A 148 10.31 19.21 -14.42
CA GLU A 148 8.89 19.14 -14.13
C GLU A 148 8.15 18.19 -15.09
N GLY A 149 7.35 17.28 -14.55
CA GLY A 149 6.56 16.31 -15.32
C GLY A 149 7.34 15.14 -15.91
N VAL A 150 8.67 15.08 -15.71
CA VAL A 150 9.53 14.02 -16.27
C VAL A 150 10.14 13.18 -15.17
N CYS A 151 10.04 11.87 -15.30
CA CYS A 151 10.62 10.90 -14.35
C CYS A 151 12.17 10.95 -14.38
N ASP A 152 12.80 11.08 -13.21
CA ASP A 152 14.25 11.10 -13.08
C ASP A 152 14.91 9.75 -13.37
N ASN A 153 14.13 8.66 -13.30
CA ASN A 153 14.66 7.30 -13.45
C ASN A 153 14.69 6.84 -14.91
N ASP A 154 13.63 7.13 -15.68
CA ASP A 154 13.47 6.59 -17.05
C ASP A 154 13.03 7.63 -18.08
N GLY A 155 12.85 8.89 -17.69
CA GLY A 155 12.40 9.96 -18.57
C GLY A 155 10.91 9.90 -18.92
N GLY A 156 10.14 8.99 -18.32
CA GLY A 156 8.72 8.82 -18.55
C GLY A 156 7.88 10.01 -18.04
N GLU A 157 6.72 10.22 -18.68
CA GLU A 157 5.76 11.25 -18.27
C GLU A 157 5.15 10.94 -16.90
N LEU A 158 5.00 11.96 -16.07
CA LEU A 158 4.30 11.86 -14.80
C LEU A 158 2.82 12.18 -14.95
N TYR A 159 1.99 11.50 -14.15
CA TYR A 159 0.54 11.76 -14.09
C TYR A 159 0.05 11.77 -12.63
N GLN A 160 -1.09 12.40 -12.40
CA GLN A 160 -1.82 12.32 -11.15
C GLN A 160 -2.84 11.17 -11.26
N ARG A 161 -2.97 10.36 -10.22
CA ARG A 161 -4.01 9.30 -10.17
C ARG A 161 -5.41 9.93 -10.16
N SER A 162 -6.39 9.26 -10.75
CA SER A 162 -7.78 9.73 -10.76
C SER A 162 -8.36 9.83 -9.34
N ASP A 163 -7.87 9.02 -8.41
CA ASP A 163 -8.29 8.97 -7.01
C ASP A 163 -7.47 9.89 -6.08
N ASP A 164 -6.61 10.77 -6.62
CA ASP A 164 -5.82 11.77 -5.86
C ASP A 164 -6.37 13.20 -6.00
N ASN A 165 -7.62 13.37 -6.41
CA ASN A 165 -8.32 14.65 -6.35
C ASN A 165 -8.89 14.89 -4.93
N GLU A 166 -9.12 16.14 -4.55
CA GLU A 166 -9.52 16.54 -3.18
C GLU A 166 -10.79 15.83 -2.69
N GLU A 167 -11.81 15.73 -3.53
CA GLU A 167 -13.10 15.12 -3.18
C GLU A 167 -12.92 13.63 -2.87
N THR A 168 -12.29 12.89 -3.77
CA THR A 168 -12.05 11.45 -3.62
C THR A 168 -11.10 11.16 -2.46
N VAL A 169 -10.07 11.99 -2.26
CA VAL A 169 -9.11 11.84 -1.15
C VAL A 169 -9.81 12.00 0.20
N GLY A 170 -10.72 12.96 0.35
CA GLY A 170 -11.49 13.14 1.58
C GLY A 170 -12.24 11.86 1.97
N ASN A 171 -12.99 11.29 1.04
CA ASN A 171 -13.72 10.03 1.26
C ASN A 171 -12.77 8.85 1.56
N ARG A 172 -11.65 8.73 0.81
CA ARG A 172 -10.63 7.70 1.06
C ARG A 172 -10.06 7.78 2.47
N LEU A 173 -9.74 8.97 2.95
CA LEU A 173 -9.22 9.15 4.31
C LEU A 173 -10.27 8.75 5.34
N GLU A 174 -11.50 9.22 5.20
CA GLU A 174 -12.58 8.86 6.13
C GLU A 174 -12.81 7.35 6.22
N VAL A 175 -12.93 6.67 5.07
CA VAL A 175 -13.11 5.21 5.00
C VAL A 175 -11.93 4.47 5.64
N ASN A 176 -10.68 4.87 5.34
CA ASN A 176 -9.51 4.19 5.86
C ASN A 176 -9.27 4.47 7.35
N ILE A 177 -9.54 5.67 7.86
CA ILE A 177 -9.44 5.99 9.29
C ILE A 177 -10.36 5.09 10.12
N LYS A 178 -11.61 4.90 9.65
CA LYS A 178 -12.57 4.02 10.33
C LYS A 178 -12.11 2.56 10.42
N GLN A 179 -11.36 2.09 9.42
CA GLN A 179 -10.91 0.69 9.34
C GLN A 179 -9.54 0.44 9.99
N THR A 180 -8.68 1.45 10.05
CA THR A 180 -7.30 1.28 10.52
C THR A 180 -7.24 0.87 11.99
N LYS A 181 -8.01 1.51 12.87
CA LYS A 181 -7.97 1.20 14.30
C LYS A 181 -8.42 -0.23 14.62
N PRO A 182 -9.59 -0.73 14.15
CA PRO A 182 -9.98 -2.13 14.39
C PRO A 182 -8.95 -3.13 13.85
N LEU A 183 -8.31 -2.81 12.73
CA LEU A 183 -7.31 -3.67 12.11
C LEU A 183 -6.00 -3.70 12.94
N LEU A 184 -5.55 -2.56 13.45
CA LEU A 184 -4.41 -2.51 14.38
C LEU A 184 -4.71 -3.26 15.67
N ASP A 185 -5.92 -3.09 16.25
CA ASP A 185 -6.36 -3.80 17.43
C ASP A 185 -6.34 -5.33 17.20
N PHE A 186 -6.75 -5.80 16.00
CA PHE A 186 -6.68 -7.21 15.63
C PHE A 186 -5.25 -7.76 15.65
N TYR A 187 -4.30 -7.06 15.02
CA TYR A 187 -2.90 -7.51 14.97
C TYR A 187 -2.17 -7.32 16.29
N SER A 188 -2.54 -6.34 17.11
CA SER A 188 -1.94 -6.09 18.43
C SER A 188 -2.21 -7.20 19.44
N GLN A 189 -3.21 -8.06 19.19
CA GLN A 189 -3.43 -9.29 19.98
C GLN A 189 -2.31 -10.32 19.77
N LYS A 190 -1.53 -10.19 18.70
CA LYS A 190 -0.38 -11.04 18.39
C LYS A 190 0.88 -10.36 18.91
N GLU A 191 1.45 -10.89 19.98
CA GLU A 191 2.61 -10.31 20.65
C GLU A 191 3.80 -10.07 19.69
N GLY A 192 4.36 -8.85 19.71
CA GLY A 192 5.54 -8.49 18.92
C GLY A 192 5.35 -8.42 17.40
N VAL A 193 4.11 -8.46 16.91
CA VAL A 193 3.82 -8.42 15.47
C VAL A 193 3.70 -6.98 14.97
N VAL A 194 3.07 -6.08 15.73
CA VAL A 194 2.85 -4.68 15.32
C VAL A 194 3.99 -3.79 15.75
N GLU A 195 4.53 -3.04 14.79
CA GLU A 195 5.54 -2.01 15.01
C GLU A 195 5.06 -0.68 14.44
N ASN A 196 5.07 0.36 15.25
CA ASN A 196 4.69 1.70 14.82
C ASN A 196 5.91 2.50 14.41
N VAL A 197 5.87 3.04 13.21
CA VAL A 197 6.92 3.87 12.61
C VAL A 197 6.36 5.27 12.40
N ASN A 198 7.03 6.29 12.93
CA ASN A 198 6.64 7.67 12.70
C ASN A 198 6.91 8.05 11.23
N GLY A 199 5.85 8.18 10.43
CA GLY A 199 5.90 8.56 9.01
C GLY A 199 5.97 10.07 8.77
N ASP A 200 6.04 10.86 9.84
CA ASP A 200 6.09 12.33 9.78
C ASP A 200 7.52 12.87 9.86
N GLN A 201 8.42 12.13 9.21
CA GLN A 201 9.86 12.37 9.16
C GLN A 201 10.36 12.33 7.71
N ASP A 202 11.65 12.65 7.52
CA ASP A 202 12.33 12.44 6.25
C ASP A 202 12.27 10.96 5.82
N ILE A 203 12.12 10.72 4.53
CA ILE A 203 11.96 9.37 3.94
C ILE A 203 13.07 8.42 4.40
N LYS A 204 14.32 8.91 4.50
CA LYS A 204 15.47 8.10 4.90
C LYS A 204 15.43 7.74 6.38
N VAL A 205 14.95 8.66 7.22
CA VAL A 205 14.80 8.43 8.66
C VAL A 205 13.72 7.37 8.91
N VAL A 206 12.57 7.50 8.25
CA VAL A 206 11.51 6.48 8.29
C VAL A 206 12.06 5.10 7.89
N PHE A 207 12.89 5.04 6.84
CA PHE A 207 13.47 3.76 6.41
C PHE A 207 14.49 3.21 7.42
N GLN A 208 15.27 4.05 8.07
CA GLN A 208 16.17 3.62 9.16
C GLN A 208 15.37 3.02 10.33
N ASP A 209 14.25 3.62 10.71
CA ASP A 209 13.37 3.07 11.73
C ASP A 209 12.82 1.70 11.31
N VAL A 210 12.39 1.56 10.05
CA VAL A 210 11.94 0.27 9.48
C VAL A 210 13.03 -0.80 9.51
N GLN A 211 14.30 -0.44 9.27
CA GLN A 211 15.43 -1.39 9.29
C GLN A 211 15.80 -1.88 10.69
N ASN A 212 15.46 -1.12 11.74
CA ASN A 212 15.75 -1.46 13.13
C ASN A 212 14.74 -2.44 13.75
N ILE A 213 13.71 -2.85 13.00
CA ILE A 213 12.63 -3.76 13.38
C ILE A 213 12.92 -5.18 12.89
#